data_8a158b7089e24efbae7c83e792903abf
#
_entry.id   8a158b7089e24efbae7c83e792903abf
#
_cell.length_a   1.000
_cell.length_b   1.000
_cell.length_c   1.000
_cell.angle_alpha   90.00
_cell.angle_beta   90.00
_cell.angle_gamma   90.00
#
_symmetry.space_group_name_H-M   'P 1'
#
loop_
_entity.id
_entity.type
_entity.pdbx_description
1 polymer ?
#
loop_
_entity_poly.entity_id
_entity_poly.type
_entity_poly.pdbx_seq_one_letter_code
_entity_poly.pdbx_strand_id
1 'polypeptide(L)'
;LAPGKKIAFNGETLTFPDIKMAIFSAANPFHAQQDRNRMIEAWKKLETVVVLDHQWTASCRFADIVLPVTTRFERNDIEQFGTHSNKGLMAIHQVVKPQFEARHDFDVFAGLCKRFGQEETYREKRDEMQWIKAIYDEGAKTGASLGVSMPNFESLWQGEGYIEYPAGKPWVRHGEFREQPDINPLGTPSGLIEIYSKTIAGFAYEDCPGHPVWMEPFERTHGSKTDKYPLHLQSCHPDKRLHSQLCSSEAFRNTYAVAGREPLYMSE
;
A
#
# COMPACT_ATOMS: atom_id res chain seq x y z
N LEU A 1 16.56 -8.41 -8.50
CA LEU A 1 17.74 -7.57 -8.79
C LEU A 1 18.64 -8.25 -9.81
N ALA A 2 18.64 -7.74 -11.02
CA ALA A 2 19.45 -8.21 -12.16
C ALA A 2 19.86 -7.00 -13.00
N PRO A 3 20.91 -6.25 -12.60
CA PRO A 3 21.35 -5.05 -13.30
C PRO A 3 21.58 -5.31 -14.79
N GLY A 4 21.14 -4.38 -15.64
CA GLY A 4 21.28 -4.48 -17.10
C GLY A 4 20.32 -5.45 -17.79
N LYS A 5 19.55 -6.29 -17.04
CA LYS A 5 18.53 -7.13 -17.63
C LYS A 5 17.42 -6.27 -18.20
N LYS A 6 16.97 -6.61 -19.39
CA LYS A 6 15.84 -5.95 -20.06
C LYS A 6 14.57 -6.79 -19.90
N ILE A 7 13.46 -6.10 -19.69
CA ILE A 7 12.12 -6.70 -19.71
C ILE A 7 11.20 -5.85 -20.58
N ALA A 8 10.27 -6.50 -21.25
CA ALA A 8 9.15 -5.81 -21.88
C ALA A 8 8.09 -5.52 -20.80
N PHE A 9 7.65 -4.29 -20.71
CA PHE A 9 6.64 -3.85 -19.75
C PHE A 9 5.82 -2.70 -20.32
N ASN A 10 4.51 -2.88 -20.38
CA ASN A 10 3.55 -1.89 -20.88
C ASN A 10 3.92 -1.29 -22.26
N GLY A 11 4.40 -2.13 -23.17
CA GLY A 11 4.80 -1.71 -24.52
C GLY A 11 6.18 -1.11 -24.65
N GLU A 12 6.90 -0.95 -23.53
CA GLU A 12 8.26 -0.43 -23.47
C GLU A 12 9.28 -1.48 -23.07
N THR A 13 10.54 -1.22 -23.33
CA THR A 13 11.65 -2.04 -22.83
C THR A 13 12.30 -1.33 -21.65
N LEU A 14 12.11 -1.88 -20.45
CA LEU A 14 12.77 -1.39 -19.25
C LEU A 14 14.08 -2.11 -19.01
N THR A 15 15.11 -1.37 -18.64
CA THR A 15 16.39 -1.93 -18.20
C THR A 15 16.52 -1.78 -16.69
N PHE A 16 16.75 -2.88 -15.97
CA PHE A 16 16.91 -2.82 -14.52
C PHE A 16 18.18 -2.06 -14.14
N PRO A 17 18.05 -1.04 -13.26
CA PRO A 17 19.21 -0.33 -12.75
C PRO A 17 20.03 -1.20 -11.79
N ASP A 18 21.27 -0.80 -11.54
CA ASP A 18 22.11 -1.37 -10.50
C ASP A 18 21.77 -0.73 -9.15
N ILE A 19 20.79 -1.31 -8.47
CA ILE A 19 20.33 -0.83 -7.15
C ILE A 19 21.28 -1.35 -6.09
N LYS A 20 21.89 -0.44 -5.33
CA LYS A 20 22.82 -0.73 -4.23
C LYS A 20 22.15 -0.66 -2.86
N MET A 21 21.20 0.25 -2.70
CA MET A 21 20.51 0.47 -1.44
C MET A 21 19.00 0.41 -1.63
N ALA A 22 18.31 -0.16 -0.66
CA ALA A 22 16.85 -0.10 -0.57
C ALA A 22 16.41 0.41 0.80
N ILE A 23 15.43 1.32 0.81
CA ILE A 23 14.79 1.82 2.02
C ILE A 23 13.32 1.44 1.97
N PHE A 24 12.86 0.72 2.99
CA PHE A 24 11.47 0.30 3.12
C PHE A 24 10.83 1.06 4.28
N SER A 25 9.86 1.90 3.99
CA SER A 25 9.02 2.58 4.96
C SER A 25 7.58 2.14 4.75
N ALA A 26 6.86 1.83 5.82
CA ALA A 26 5.48 1.32 5.79
C ALA A 26 5.28 0.07 4.91
N ALA A 27 6.32 -0.75 4.75
CA ALA A 27 6.29 -1.94 3.89
C ALA A 27 6.99 -3.13 4.53
N ASN A 28 6.34 -4.30 4.46
CA ASN A 28 6.91 -5.57 4.92
C ASN A 28 6.96 -6.57 3.74
N PRO A 29 7.91 -6.42 2.81
CA PRO A 29 7.97 -7.23 1.60
C PRO A 29 8.16 -8.73 1.89
N PHE A 30 8.84 -9.12 2.96
CA PHE A 30 8.98 -10.52 3.35
C PHE A 30 7.66 -11.18 3.77
N HIS A 31 6.63 -10.40 4.03
CA HIS A 31 5.28 -10.92 4.25
C HIS A 31 4.41 -10.83 2.99
N ALA A 32 4.53 -9.73 2.25
CA ALA A 32 3.62 -9.40 1.16
C ALA A 32 3.96 -10.09 -0.17
N GLN A 33 5.22 -10.49 -0.39
CA GLN A 33 5.67 -11.05 -1.67
C GLN A 33 5.74 -12.58 -1.64
N GLN A 34 5.53 -13.18 -2.80
CA GLN A 34 5.68 -14.62 -3.02
C GLN A 34 7.17 -15.00 -3.14
N ASP A 35 7.45 -16.31 -3.10
CA ASP A 35 8.77 -16.90 -3.28
C ASP A 35 9.84 -16.27 -2.38
N ARG A 36 9.67 -16.47 -1.08
CA ARG A 36 10.56 -15.92 -0.05
C ARG A 36 12.02 -16.34 -0.22
N ASN A 37 12.28 -17.56 -0.68
CA ASN A 37 13.65 -18.03 -0.90
C ASN A 37 14.35 -17.22 -1.99
N ARG A 38 13.66 -16.98 -3.10
CA ARG A 38 14.15 -16.12 -4.17
C ARG A 38 14.32 -14.67 -3.73
N MET A 39 13.43 -14.19 -2.86
CA MET A 39 13.55 -12.84 -2.29
C MET A 39 14.81 -12.71 -1.43
N ILE A 40 15.14 -13.70 -0.58
CA ILE A 40 16.36 -13.71 0.23
C ILE A 40 17.59 -13.57 -0.67
N GLU A 41 17.65 -14.35 -1.76
CA GLU A 41 18.78 -14.28 -2.70
C GLU A 41 18.85 -12.93 -3.45
N ALA A 42 17.71 -12.32 -3.74
CA ALA A 42 17.68 -10.99 -4.31
C ALA A 42 18.13 -9.91 -3.30
N TRP A 43 17.69 -10.05 -2.06
CA TRP A 43 18.01 -9.13 -0.97
C TRP A 43 19.50 -9.07 -0.67
N LYS A 44 20.19 -10.22 -0.67
CA LYS A 44 21.65 -10.33 -0.50
C LYS A 44 22.48 -9.61 -1.56
N LYS A 45 21.87 -9.20 -2.67
CA LYS A 45 22.56 -8.43 -3.73
C LYS A 45 22.62 -6.94 -3.44
N LEU A 46 21.86 -6.46 -2.47
CA LEU A 46 21.91 -5.08 -2.02
C LEU A 46 23.10 -4.88 -1.08
N GLU A 47 23.77 -3.75 -1.19
CA GLU A 47 24.88 -3.38 -0.30
C GLU A 47 24.36 -2.89 1.04
N THR A 48 23.16 -2.28 1.05
CA THR A 48 22.52 -1.76 2.28
C THR A 48 21.00 -1.85 2.17
N VAL A 49 20.38 -2.37 3.21
CA VAL A 49 18.92 -2.37 3.37
C VAL A 49 18.55 -1.67 4.66
N VAL A 50 17.72 -0.66 4.54
CA VAL A 50 17.17 0.09 5.68
C VAL A 50 15.68 -0.18 5.77
N VAL A 51 15.19 -0.53 6.95
CA VAL A 51 13.75 -0.72 7.21
C VAL A 51 13.30 0.23 8.31
N LEU A 52 12.25 0.98 8.03
CA LEU A 52 11.55 1.82 8.99
C LEU A 52 10.26 1.08 9.40
N ASP A 53 10.18 0.67 10.66
CA ASP A 53 8.99 -0.04 11.17
C ASP A 53 8.83 0.20 12.67
N HIS A 54 7.60 0.11 13.16
CA HIS A 54 7.28 0.17 14.58
C HIS A 54 7.22 -1.22 15.23
N GLN A 55 7.42 -2.29 14.45
CA GLN A 55 7.44 -3.67 14.90
C GLN A 55 8.64 -4.40 14.33
N TRP A 56 9.13 -5.41 15.06
CA TRP A 56 10.23 -6.26 14.62
C TRP A 56 9.75 -7.30 13.60
N THR A 57 9.45 -6.85 12.40
CA THR A 57 8.92 -7.67 11.30
C THR A 57 9.97 -8.62 10.69
N ALA A 58 9.52 -9.51 9.81
CA ALA A 58 10.45 -10.35 9.05
C ALA A 58 11.40 -9.50 8.18
N SER A 59 10.93 -8.40 7.59
CA SER A 59 11.78 -7.47 6.83
C SER A 59 12.86 -6.83 7.71
N CYS A 60 12.53 -6.44 8.94
CA CYS A 60 13.52 -5.91 9.89
C CYS A 60 14.64 -6.93 10.20
N ARG A 61 14.31 -8.22 10.27
CA ARG A 61 15.31 -9.28 10.57
C ARG A 61 16.32 -9.51 9.44
N PHE A 62 16.00 -9.07 8.24
CA PHE A 62 16.87 -9.14 7.06
C PHE A 62 17.46 -7.77 6.66
N ALA A 63 17.21 -6.73 7.44
CA ALA A 63 17.77 -5.41 7.21
C ALA A 63 19.16 -5.26 7.85
N ASP A 64 20.00 -4.41 7.27
CA ASP A 64 21.27 -3.98 7.86
C ASP A 64 21.05 -2.89 8.90
N ILE A 65 20.06 -2.03 8.68
CA ILE A 65 19.70 -0.92 9.56
C ILE A 65 18.19 -0.95 9.78
N VAL A 66 17.76 -0.93 11.04
CA VAL A 66 16.36 -0.77 11.42
C VAL A 66 16.21 0.56 12.17
N LEU A 67 15.33 1.39 11.67
CA LEU A 67 14.98 2.68 12.27
C LEU A 67 13.59 2.57 12.88
N PRO A 68 13.45 2.63 14.22
CA PRO A 68 12.16 2.57 14.87
C PRO A 68 11.35 3.84 14.57
N VAL A 69 10.10 3.65 14.14
CA VAL A 69 9.20 4.76 13.84
C VAL A 69 7.99 4.76 14.76
N THR A 70 7.38 5.94 14.89
CA THR A 70 6.20 6.14 15.74
C THR A 70 4.97 5.43 15.20
N THR A 71 4.16 4.91 16.09
CA THR A 71 2.79 4.49 15.81
C THR A 71 1.88 5.70 15.68
N ARG A 72 0.64 5.49 15.21
CA ARG A 72 -0.35 6.57 15.13
C ARG A 72 -0.76 7.15 16.51
N PHE A 73 -0.52 6.43 17.60
CA PHE A 73 -0.77 6.94 18.96
C PHE A 73 0.33 7.86 19.47
N GLU A 74 1.48 7.83 18.84
CA GLU A 74 2.69 8.55 19.23
C GLU A 74 2.95 9.80 18.38
N ARG A 75 2.04 10.17 17.46
CA ARG A 75 2.13 11.37 16.62
C ARG A 75 0.77 12.00 16.37
N ASN A 76 0.81 13.23 15.86
CA ASN A 76 -0.36 13.88 15.31
C ASN A 76 -0.53 13.51 13.83
N ASP A 77 -1.77 13.51 13.35
CA ASP A 77 -2.07 13.23 11.94
C ASP A 77 -3.51 13.65 11.61
N ILE A 78 -3.91 13.54 10.37
CA ILE A 78 -5.30 13.54 9.91
C ILE A 78 -5.55 12.31 9.06
N GLU A 79 -6.75 11.75 9.12
CA GLU A 79 -7.09 10.55 8.35
C GLU A 79 -8.53 10.57 7.89
N GLN A 80 -8.79 10.02 6.72
CA GLN A 80 -10.14 9.75 6.25
C GLN A 80 -10.70 8.51 6.95
N PHE A 81 -11.97 8.52 7.26
CA PHE A 81 -12.67 7.37 7.82
C PHE A 81 -13.84 6.91 6.94
N GLY A 82 -14.36 5.72 7.23
CA GLY A 82 -15.44 5.10 6.45
C GLY A 82 -14.95 4.20 5.33
N THR A 83 -13.69 3.80 5.35
CA THR A 83 -13.08 2.88 4.38
C THR A 83 -13.31 3.32 2.93
N HIS A 84 -13.90 2.47 2.08
CA HIS A 84 -14.18 2.80 0.68
C HIS A 84 -15.26 3.87 0.47
N SER A 85 -16.04 4.17 1.50
CA SER A 85 -17.08 5.19 1.41
C SER A 85 -16.56 6.62 1.65
N ASN A 86 -15.35 6.77 2.19
CA ASN A 86 -14.75 8.06 2.52
C ASN A 86 -15.75 9.01 3.20
N LYS A 87 -16.34 8.54 4.31
CA LYS A 87 -17.43 9.25 4.98
C LYS A 87 -17.03 10.57 5.59
N GLY A 88 -15.76 10.75 5.89
CA GLY A 88 -15.29 11.96 6.52
C GLY A 88 -13.80 11.97 6.82
N LEU A 89 -13.42 12.94 7.60
CA LEU A 89 -12.05 13.19 8.04
C LEU A 89 -11.99 13.27 9.56
N MET A 90 -10.96 12.71 10.17
CA MET A 90 -10.71 12.82 11.61
C MET A 90 -9.32 13.37 11.91
N ALA A 91 -9.21 14.11 13.00
CA ALA A 91 -7.97 14.50 13.63
C ALA A 91 -7.44 13.33 14.47
N ILE A 92 -6.17 13.03 14.35
CA ILE A 92 -5.47 12.05 15.17
C ILE A 92 -4.54 12.84 16.08
N HIS A 93 -4.84 12.83 17.38
CA HIS A 93 -4.00 13.49 18.37
C HIS A 93 -2.99 12.50 18.95
N GLN A 94 -1.78 12.96 19.15
CA GLN A 94 -0.80 12.22 19.92
C GLN A 94 -1.32 11.99 21.35
N VAL A 95 -1.46 10.72 21.75
CA VAL A 95 -1.97 10.33 23.08
C VAL A 95 -0.87 9.81 24.00
N VAL A 96 0.24 9.36 23.44
CA VAL A 96 1.43 8.93 24.18
C VAL A 96 2.69 9.52 23.54
N LYS A 97 3.73 9.72 24.34
CA LYS A 97 5.03 10.14 23.80
C LYS A 97 5.66 9.00 23.01
N PRO A 98 6.46 9.30 21.97
CA PRO A 98 7.25 8.29 21.28
C PRO A 98 8.02 7.41 22.27
N GLN A 99 7.96 6.10 22.09
CA GLN A 99 8.60 5.16 22.98
C GLN A 99 10.03 4.88 22.51
N PHE A 100 10.94 4.76 23.45
CA PHE A 100 12.35 4.46 23.20
C PHE A 100 13.00 5.46 22.23
N GLU A 101 13.54 4.99 21.11
CA GLU A 101 14.19 5.80 20.07
C GLU A 101 13.28 6.04 18.84
N ALA A 102 11.99 5.71 18.95
CA ALA A 102 11.05 5.88 17.86
C ALA A 102 10.93 7.37 17.46
N ARG A 103 10.97 7.61 16.15
CA ARG A 103 10.82 8.95 15.55
C ARG A 103 9.76 8.92 14.47
N HIS A 104 9.13 10.04 14.24
CA HIS A 104 8.22 10.16 13.11
C HIS A 104 8.99 10.02 11.78
N ASP A 105 8.43 9.29 10.82
CA ASP A 105 9.05 9.10 9.49
C ASP A 105 9.46 10.44 8.85
N PHE A 106 8.61 11.46 8.99
CA PHE A 106 8.89 12.81 8.51
C PHE A 106 10.23 13.37 9.07
N ASP A 107 10.48 13.17 10.37
CA ASP A 107 11.72 13.63 10.99
C ASP A 107 12.93 12.77 10.64
N VAL A 108 12.73 11.46 10.43
CA VAL A 108 13.79 10.58 9.94
C VAL A 108 14.27 11.04 8.58
N PHE A 109 13.34 11.25 7.63
CA PHE A 109 13.70 11.71 6.29
C PHE A 109 14.21 13.14 6.26
N ALA A 110 13.67 14.04 7.08
CA ALA A 110 14.21 15.39 7.23
C ALA A 110 15.68 15.38 7.72
N GLY A 111 15.98 14.49 8.69
CA GLY A 111 17.34 14.30 9.19
C GLY A 111 18.30 13.74 8.14
N LEU A 112 17.82 12.88 7.24
CA LEU A 112 18.58 12.42 6.08
C LEU A 112 18.81 13.56 5.08
N CYS A 113 17.76 14.29 4.71
CA CYS A 113 17.83 15.42 3.80
C CYS A 113 18.77 16.53 4.30
N LYS A 114 18.80 16.76 5.62
CA LYS A 114 19.75 17.70 6.23
C LYS A 114 21.20 17.36 5.92
N ARG A 115 21.57 16.07 5.95
CA ARG A 115 22.94 15.62 5.63
C ARG A 115 23.32 15.85 4.17
N PHE A 116 22.32 15.97 3.29
CA PHE A 116 22.49 16.31 1.87
C PHE A 116 22.26 17.80 1.58
N GLY A 117 22.07 18.63 2.61
CA GLY A 117 21.78 20.06 2.42
C GLY A 117 20.40 20.36 1.83
N GLN A 118 19.45 19.41 1.94
CA GLN A 118 18.12 19.48 1.34
C GLN A 118 16.97 19.53 2.38
N GLU A 119 17.28 19.80 3.65
CA GLU A 119 16.25 19.81 4.71
C GLU A 119 15.13 20.82 4.43
N GLU A 120 15.50 22.05 4.00
CA GLU A 120 14.50 23.08 3.70
C GLU A 120 13.61 22.72 2.49
N THR A 121 14.20 22.10 1.48
CA THR A 121 13.44 21.59 0.33
C THR A 121 12.45 20.51 0.74
N TYR A 122 12.86 19.60 1.63
CA TYR A 122 12.01 18.52 2.12
C TYR A 122 10.90 19.03 3.04
N ARG A 123 11.24 19.89 4.01
CA ARG A 123 10.28 20.44 4.97
C ARG A 123 9.42 21.58 4.38
N GLU A 124 9.83 22.22 3.31
CA GLU A 124 9.23 23.47 2.80
C GLU A 124 9.02 24.52 3.91
N LYS A 125 9.96 24.59 4.84
CA LYS A 125 9.91 25.43 6.04
C LYS A 125 8.73 25.16 6.98
N ARG A 126 8.16 23.95 6.93
CA ARG A 126 7.04 23.53 7.76
C ARG A 126 7.46 22.44 8.76
N ASP A 127 6.91 22.51 9.95
CA ASP A 127 6.89 21.40 10.90
C ASP A 127 5.71 20.43 10.61
N GLU A 128 5.59 19.38 11.41
CA GLU A 128 4.51 18.38 11.31
C GLU A 128 3.12 19.04 11.33
N MET A 129 2.84 19.88 12.33
CA MET A 129 1.53 20.49 12.48
C MET A 129 1.21 21.49 11.37
N GLN A 130 2.20 22.22 10.89
CA GLN A 130 2.05 23.12 9.76
C GLN A 130 1.76 22.36 8.47
N TRP A 131 2.34 21.16 8.29
CA TRP A 131 2.01 20.28 7.17
C TRP A 131 0.60 19.72 7.28
N ILE A 132 0.21 19.20 8.45
CA ILE A 132 -1.16 18.70 8.71
C ILE A 132 -2.19 19.79 8.37
N LYS A 133 -1.96 21.01 8.87
CA LYS A 133 -2.82 22.16 8.56
C LYS A 133 -2.85 22.49 7.06
N ALA A 134 -1.69 22.52 6.40
CA ALA A 134 -1.62 22.84 4.98
C ALA A 134 -2.35 21.81 4.11
N ILE A 135 -2.22 20.52 4.43
CA ILE A 135 -2.93 19.43 3.75
C ILE A 135 -4.45 19.56 3.98
N TYR A 136 -4.85 19.85 5.21
CA TYR A 136 -6.25 20.11 5.53
C TYR A 136 -6.83 21.29 4.76
N ASP A 137 -6.14 22.43 4.77
CA ASP A 137 -6.58 23.65 4.11
C ASP A 137 -6.72 23.46 2.58
N GLU A 138 -5.82 22.68 1.98
CA GLU A 138 -5.90 22.34 0.55
C GLU A 138 -7.08 21.40 0.26
N GLY A 139 -7.29 20.41 1.14
CA GLY A 139 -8.46 19.53 1.09
C GLY A 139 -9.78 20.30 1.22
N ALA A 140 -9.83 21.28 2.12
CA ALA A 140 -10.99 22.14 2.32
C ALA A 140 -11.31 23.01 1.08
N LYS A 141 -10.28 23.56 0.43
CA LYS A 141 -10.45 24.29 -0.85
C LYS A 141 -10.99 23.39 -1.96
N THR A 142 -10.45 22.18 -2.08
CA THR A 142 -10.94 21.19 -3.04
C THR A 142 -12.40 20.83 -2.73
N GLY A 143 -12.72 20.58 -1.46
CA GLY A 143 -14.10 20.33 -1.01
C GLY A 143 -15.05 21.46 -1.39
N ALA A 144 -14.65 22.72 -1.14
CA ALA A 144 -15.46 23.87 -1.49
C ALA A 144 -15.74 23.97 -3.00
N SER A 145 -14.77 23.63 -3.86
CA SER A 145 -14.98 23.60 -5.31
C SER A 145 -15.98 22.53 -5.76
N LEU A 146 -16.17 21.50 -4.94
CA LEU A 146 -17.13 20.40 -5.13
C LEU A 146 -18.45 20.63 -4.36
N GLY A 147 -18.64 21.80 -3.76
CA GLY A 147 -19.84 22.14 -2.98
C GLY A 147 -19.86 21.56 -1.58
N VAL A 148 -18.74 21.06 -1.07
CA VAL A 148 -18.59 20.57 0.31
C VAL A 148 -17.97 21.66 1.18
N SER A 149 -18.73 22.20 2.14
CA SER A 149 -18.22 23.15 3.11
C SER A 149 -17.57 22.42 4.27
N MET A 150 -16.31 22.73 4.55
CA MET A 150 -15.58 22.21 5.70
C MET A 150 -15.32 23.34 6.71
N PRO A 151 -15.31 23.07 8.03
CA PRO A 151 -14.94 24.06 9.03
C PRO A 151 -13.48 24.48 8.86
N ASN A 152 -13.02 25.49 9.60
CA ASN A 152 -11.59 25.79 9.64
C ASN A 152 -10.81 24.70 10.41
N PHE A 153 -9.50 24.64 10.21
CA PHE A 153 -8.64 23.63 10.81
C PHE A 153 -8.72 23.61 12.34
N GLU A 154 -8.75 24.77 12.96
CA GLU A 154 -8.80 24.93 14.41
C GLU A 154 -10.10 24.33 14.99
N SER A 155 -11.21 24.48 14.28
CA SER A 155 -12.49 23.90 14.67
C SER A 155 -12.49 22.36 14.59
N LEU A 156 -11.81 21.77 13.60
CA LEU A 156 -11.60 20.32 13.58
C LEU A 156 -10.68 19.90 14.71
N TRP A 157 -9.51 20.57 14.83
CA TRP A 157 -8.45 20.13 15.71
C TRP A 157 -8.77 20.25 17.19
N GLN A 158 -9.46 21.31 17.61
CA GLN A 158 -9.82 21.59 19.00
C GLN A 158 -11.27 21.23 19.35
N GLY A 159 -12.09 20.91 18.36
CA GLY A 159 -13.49 20.57 18.52
C GLY A 159 -13.75 19.08 18.69
N GLU A 160 -14.72 18.56 17.94
CA GLU A 160 -15.12 17.14 18.02
C GLU A 160 -14.07 16.18 17.45
N GLY A 161 -13.07 16.69 16.74
CA GLY A 161 -11.99 15.90 16.16
C GLY A 161 -12.36 15.13 14.89
N TYR A 162 -13.57 15.32 14.37
CA TYR A 162 -13.98 14.71 13.11
C TYR A 162 -14.98 15.56 12.34
N ILE A 163 -15.09 15.32 11.05
CA ILE A 163 -16.05 15.93 10.13
C ILE A 163 -16.66 14.81 9.31
N GLU A 164 -17.99 14.70 9.31
CA GLU A 164 -18.70 13.86 8.36
C GLU A 164 -19.02 14.66 7.10
N TYR A 165 -18.71 14.07 5.94
CA TYR A 165 -19.10 14.68 4.67
C TYR A 165 -20.60 14.52 4.44
N PRO A 166 -21.25 15.47 3.77
CA PRO A 166 -22.64 15.33 3.39
C PRO A 166 -22.84 14.04 2.60
N ALA A 167 -23.95 13.36 2.85
CA ALA A 167 -24.30 12.18 2.07
C ALA A 167 -24.43 12.57 0.60
N GLY A 168 -23.54 12.04 -0.23
CA GLY A 168 -23.59 12.21 -1.67
C GLY A 168 -24.78 11.47 -2.29
N LYS A 169 -25.11 11.81 -3.53
CA LYS A 169 -26.03 10.97 -4.32
C LYS A 169 -25.42 9.58 -4.50
N PRO A 170 -26.23 8.52 -4.54
CA PRO A 170 -25.70 7.20 -4.86
C PRO A 170 -24.91 7.24 -6.16
N TRP A 171 -23.64 6.87 -6.07
CA TRP A 171 -22.76 6.86 -7.24
C TRP A 171 -22.67 5.43 -7.80
N VAL A 172 -22.96 5.30 -9.08
CA VAL A 172 -22.80 4.03 -9.80
C VAL A 172 -21.65 4.21 -10.77
N ARG A 173 -20.64 3.36 -10.63
CA ARG A 173 -19.48 3.40 -11.51
C ARG A 173 -19.90 3.28 -12.97
N HIS A 174 -19.43 4.20 -13.80
CA HIS A 174 -19.82 4.32 -15.22
C HIS A 174 -21.34 4.51 -15.45
N GLY A 175 -22.07 5.03 -14.46
CA GLY A 175 -23.52 5.31 -14.59
C GLY A 175 -23.81 6.29 -15.73
N GLU A 176 -23.08 7.39 -15.76
CA GLU A 176 -23.21 8.44 -16.80
C GLU A 176 -22.93 7.90 -18.21
N PHE A 177 -21.88 7.06 -18.35
CA PHE A 177 -21.60 6.37 -19.62
C PHE A 177 -22.75 5.43 -20.02
N ARG A 178 -23.35 4.71 -19.08
CA ARG A 178 -24.47 3.81 -19.37
C ARG A 178 -25.72 4.56 -19.81
N GLU A 179 -25.96 5.73 -19.27
CA GLU A 179 -27.10 6.59 -19.61
C GLU A 179 -26.90 7.34 -20.93
N GLN A 180 -25.73 7.91 -21.14
CA GLN A 180 -25.41 8.77 -22.28
C GLN A 180 -23.96 8.54 -22.77
N PRO A 181 -23.66 7.41 -23.43
CA PRO A 181 -22.29 7.04 -23.80
C PRO A 181 -21.61 8.04 -24.74
N ASP A 182 -22.39 8.70 -25.60
CA ASP A 182 -21.85 9.67 -26.55
C ASP A 182 -21.40 11.00 -25.90
N ILE A 183 -22.00 11.33 -24.73
CA ILE A 183 -21.66 12.54 -23.97
C ILE A 183 -20.61 12.24 -22.90
N ASN A 184 -20.68 11.06 -22.31
CA ASN A 184 -19.81 10.60 -21.24
C ASN A 184 -19.00 9.36 -21.67
N PRO A 185 -18.10 9.49 -22.66
CA PRO A 185 -17.33 8.34 -23.15
C PRO A 185 -16.41 7.78 -22.08
N LEU A 186 -16.06 6.50 -22.19
CA LEU A 186 -15.02 5.89 -21.36
C LEU A 186 -13.64 6.41 -21.72
N GLY A 187 -12.67 6.30 -20.82
CA GLY A 187 -11.27 6.65 -21.05
C GLY A 187 -10.51 5.65 -21.94
N THR A 188 -11.20 4.94 -22.82
CA THR A 188 -10.62 4.03 -23.82
C THR A 188 -10.39 4.74 -25.16
N PRO A 189 -9.49 4.25 -26.04
CA PRO A 189 -9.28 4.84 -27.36
C PRO A 189 -10.55 5.02 -28.20
N SER A 190 -11.52 4.11 -28.05
CA SER A 190 -12.81 4.19 -28.75
C SER A 190 -13.87 5.01 -28.02
N GLY A 191 -13.63 5.38 -26.76
CA GLY A 191 -14.65 5.93 -25.86
C GLY A 191 -15.70 4.93 -25.38
N LEU A 192 -15.64 3.68 -25.85
CA LEU A 192 -16.58 2.60 -25.56
C LEU A 192 -15.90 1.47 -24.79
N ILE A 193 -16.69 0.43 -24.42
CA ILE A 193 -16.14 -0.81 -23.86
C ILE A 193 -15.38 -1.54 -24.96
N GLU A 194 -14.08 -1.75 -24.74
CA GLU A 194 -13.23 -2.50 -25.67
C GLU A 194 -13.07 -3.94 -25.20
N ILE A 195 -13.74 -4.88 -25.87
CA ILE A 195 -13.55 -6.32 -25.61
C ILE A 195 -12.18 -6.78 -26.12
N TYR A 196 -11.70 -6.16 -27.20
CA TYR A 196 -10.37 -6.36 -27.76
C TYR A 196 -9.61 -5.03 -27.73
N SER A 197 -8.48 -5.00 -27.00
CA SER A 197 -7.60 -3.83 -26.93
C SER A 197 -6.51 -3.92 -28.00
N LYS A 198 -6.58 -3.08 -28.99
CA LYS A 198 -5.54 -2.93 -30.03
C LYS A 198 -4.20 -2.50 -29.44
N THR A 199 -4.22 -1.70 -28.38
CA THR A 199 -3.02 -1.24 -27.68
C THR A 199 -2.30 -2.42 -27.03
N ILE A 200 -3.00 -3.25 -26.26
CA ILE A 200 -2.41 -4.43 -25.62
C ILE A 200 -1.94 -5.46 -26.67
N ALA A 201 -2.76 -5.72 -27.69
CA ALA A 201 -2.38 -6.60 -28.80
C ALA A 201 -1.12 -6.11 -29.52
N GLY A 202 -0.94 -4.79 -29.65
CA GLY A 202 0.24 -4.18 -30.25
C GLY A 202 1.53 -4.39 -29.47
N PHE A 203 1.45 -4.76 -28.19
CA PHE A 203 2.63 -5.11 -27.39
C PHE A 203 3.19 -6.51 -27.74
N ALA A 204 2.39 -7.34 -28.41
CA ALA A 204 2.76 -8.69 -28.85
C ALA A 204 3.28 -9.60 -27.71
N TYR A 205 2.68 -9.52 -26.53
CA TYR A 205 3.01 -10.38 -25.40
C TYR A 205 2.27 -11.71 -25.52
N GLU A 206 3.00 -12.83 -25.35
CA GLU A 206 2.42 -14.17 -25.39
C GLU A 206 1.46 -14.41 -24.21
N ASP A 207 1.75 -13.82 -23.05
CA ASP A 207 1.01 -13.96 -21.81
C ASP A 207 -0.01 -12.83 -21.56
N CYS A 208 -0.16 -11.90 -22.50
CA CYS A 208 -1.12 -10.81 -22.41
C CYS A 208 -1.63 -10.41 -23.82
N PRO A 209 -2.48 -11.20 -24.45
CA PRO A 209 -3.10 -10.87 -25.73
C PRO A 209 -4.11 -9.74 -25.58
N GLY A 210 -4.60 -9.21 -26.70
CA GLY A 210 -5.51 -8.06 -26.75
C GLY A 210 -6.91 -8.30 -26.13
N HIS A 211 -7.22 -9.51 -25.71
CA HIS A 211 -8.47 -9.87 -25.02
C HIS A 211 -8.22 -11.00 -24.01
N PRO A 212 -9.09 -11.18 -23.02
CA PRO A 212 -8.96 -12.26 -22.06
C PRO A 212 -9.05 -13.63 -22.74
N VAL A 213 -8.07 -14.49 -22.46
CA VAL A 213 -8.03 -15.89 -22.91
C VAL A 213 -7.69 -16.77 -21.72
N TRP A 214 -8.11 -18.05 -21.79
CA TRP A 214 -7.64 -19.00 -20.82
C TRP A 214 -6.15 -19.27 -20.99
N MET A 215 -5.40 -19.11 -19.90
CA MET A 215 -4.00 -19.51 -19.82
C MET A 215 -3.85 -20.58 -18.76
N GLU A 216 -3.17 -21.64 -19.10
CA GLU A 216 -2.97 -22.75 -18.18
C GLU A 216 -2.14 -22.29 -16.98
N PRO A 217 -2.68 -22.33 -15.74
CA PRO A 217 -1.91 -21.98 -14.55
C PRO A 217 -0.71 -22.93 -14.38
N PHE A 218 0.43 -22.37 -13.99
CA PHE A 218 1.65 -23.14 -13.76
C PHE A 218 1.48 -24.21 -12.65
N GLU A 219 0.63 -23.93 -11.68
CA GLU A 219 0.27 -24.84 -10.59
C GLU A 219 -1.26 -24.89 -10.46
N ARG A 220 -1.80 -26.07 -10.58
CA ARG A 220 -3.24 -26.35 -10.39
C ARG A 220 -3.48 -27.82 -10.06
N THR A 221 -4.65 -28.11 -9.48
CA THR A 221 -5.15 -29.48 -9.29
C THR A 221 -5.28 -30.17 -10.66
N HIS A 222 -4.83 -31.40 -10.74
CA HIS A 222 -4.79 -32.20 -11.99
C HIS A 222 -3.91 -31.59 -13.10
N GLY A 223 -2.97 -30.72 -12.75
CA GLY A 223 -1.95 -30.20 -13.67
C GLY A 223 -0.74 -31.14 -13.77
N SER A 224 0.23 -30.78 -14.61
CA SER A 224 1.46 -31.53 -14.86
C SER A 224 2.32 -31.81 -13.62
N LYS A 225 2.10 -31.09 -12.54
CA LYS A 225 2.84 -31.25 -11.27
C LYS A 225 2.10 -32.07 -10.21
N THR A 226 0.87 -32.52 -10.48
CA THR A 226 0.02 -33.21 -9.50
C THR A 226 0.67 -34.49 -8.96
N ASP A 227 1.36 -35.27 -9.80
CA ASP A 227 2.04 -36.49 -9.36
C ASP A 227 3.12 -36.23 -8.30
N LYS A 228 3.82 -35.09 -8.40
CA LYS A 228 4.83 -34.68 -7.44
C LYS A 228 4.25 -33.94 -6.24
N TYR A 229 3.21 -33.16 -6.45
CA TYR A 229 2.55 -32.32 -5.45
C TYR A 229 1.04 -32.54 -5.48
N PRO A 230 0.55 -33.63 -4.83
CA PRO A 230 -0.84 -34.03 -4.96
C PRO A 230 -1.83 -33.15 -4.19
N LEU A 231 -1.34 -32.36 -3.23
CA LEU A 231 -2.19 -31.52 -2.39
C LEU A 231 -2.32 -30.11 -2.97
N HIS A 232 -3.56 -29.62 -3.00
CA HIS A 232 -3.85 -28.24 -3.36
C HIS A 232 -3.87 -27.38 -2.11
N LEU A 233 -2.94 -26.43 -2.02
CA LEU A 233 -2.89 -25.47 -0.91
C LEU A 233 -3.82 -24.29 -1.21
N GLN A 234 -4.78 -24.06 -0.32
CA GLN A 234 -5.56 -22.83 -0.29
C GLN A 234 -5.16 -21.99 0.91
N SER A 235 -4.68 -20.77 0.67
CA SER A 235 -4.38 -19.80 1.71
C SER A 235 -5.53 -18.82 1.85
N CYS A 236 -6.57 -19.20 2.57
CA CYS A 236 -7.69 -18.33 2.87
C CYS A 236 -7.27 -17.23 3.85
N HIS A 237 -7.90 -16.07 3.74
CA HIS A 237 -7.74 -14.99 4.69
C HIS A 237 -8.47 -15.38 6.00
N PRO A 238 -7.77 -15.56 7.13
CA PRO A 238 -8.43 -15.94 8.38
C PRO A 238 -9.22 -14.76 8.97
N ASP A 239 -10.35 -15.05 9.59
CA ASP A 239 -11.28 -14.05 10.17
C ASP A 239 -10.63 -13.11 11.20
N LYS A 240 -9.63 -13.62 11.92
CA LYS A 240 -8.98 -12.91 13.04
C LYS A 240 -7.59 -12.42 12.71
N ARG A 241 -7.24 -12.33 11.43
CA ARG A 241 -5.94 -11.80 10.98
C ARG A 241 -6.15 -10.84 9.82
N LEU A 242 -5.38 -9.77 9.85
CA LEU A 242 -5.24 -8.86 8.73
C LEU A 242 -3.76 -8.81 8.33
N HIS A 243 -3.40 -9.57 7.31
CA HIS A 243 -2.00 -9.71 6.84
C HIS A 243 -1.05 -10.10 7.99
N SER A 244 0.02 -9.33 8.22
CA SER A 244 0.96 -9.51 9.33
C SER A 244 0.68 -8.64 10.56
N GLN A 245 -0.40 -7.87 10.54
CA GLN A 245 -0.70 -6.94 11.64
C GLN A 245 -0.88 -7.71 12.95
N LEU A 246 -0.28 -7.18 14.02
CA LEU A 246 -0.31 -7.76 15.36
C LEU A 246 0.20 -9.20 15.49
N CYS A 247 0.84 -9.76 14.45
CA CYS A 247 1.43 -11.12 14.54
C CYS A 247 2.51 -11.25 15.61
N SER A 248 3.13 -10.14 16.03
CA SER A 248 4.08 -10.10 17.15
C SER A 248 3.40 -10.18 18.52
N SER A 249 2.11 -9.86 18.62
CA SER A 249 1.35 -9.91 19.87
C SER A 249 0.94 -11.34 20.21
N GLU A 250 1.39 -11.83 21.35
CA GLU A 250 1.01 -13.15 21.88
C GLU A 250 -0.50 -13.21 22.18
N ALA A 251 -1.04 -12.17 22.81
CA ALA A 251 -2.46 -12.08 23.12
C ALA A 251 -3.31 -12.21 21.86
N PHE A 252 -2.89 -11.55 20.76
CA PHE A 252 -3.62 -11.63 19.49
C PHE A 252 -3.45 -13.02 18.85
N ARG A 253 -2.23 -13.58 18.80
CA ARG A 253 -2.02 -14.94 18.28
C ARG A 253 -2.87 -15.98 18.98
N ASN A 254 -3.05 -15.88 20.29
CA ASN A 254 -3.84 -16.82 21.07
C ASN A 254 -5.34 -16.83 20.70
N THR A 255 -5.82 -15.83 19.95
CA THR A 255 -7.21 -15.81 19.47
C THR A 255 -7.47 -16.80 18.32
N TYR A 256 -6.44 -17.27 17.64
CA TYR A 256 -6.57 -18.15 16.46
C TYR A 256 -5.62 -19.37 16.49
N ALA A 257 -4.61 -19.37 17.34
CA ALA A 257 -3.66 -20.46 17.45
C ALA A 257 -4.30 -21.69 18.11
N VAL A 258 -3.93 -22.87 17.64
CA VAL A 258 -4.24 -24.17 18.25
C VAL A 258 -2.95 -24.78 18.79
N ALA A 259 -2.89 -25.04 20.08
CA ALA A 259 -1.68 -25.50 20.76
C ALA A 259 -0.43 -24.64 20.44
N GLY A 260 -0.61 -23.31 20.38
CA GLY A 260 0.45 -22.33 20.10
C GLY A 260 0.94 -22.29 18.65
N ARG A 261 0.25 -22.97 17.73
CA ARG A 261 0.60 -23.03 16.29
C ARG A 261 -0.56 -22.59 15.41
N GLU A 262 -0.24 -22.17 14.21
CA GLU A 262 -1.25 -21.92 13.18
C GLU A 262 -1.91 -23.23 12.74
N PRO A 263 -3.24 -23.32 12.72
CA PRO A 263 -3.94 -24.52 12.28
C PRO A 263 -3.83 -24.71 10.75
N LEU A 264 -3.67 -25.96 10.35
CA LEU A 264 -3.83 -26.41 8.98
C LEU A 264 -5.06 -27.33 8.93
N TYR A 265 -5.98 -27.03 8.04
CA TYR A 265 -7.16 -27.86 7.81
C TYR A 265 -6.94 -28.73 6.59
N MET A 266 -7.19 -30.02 6.72
CA MET A 266 -7.09 -30.99 5.63
C MET A 266 -8.35 -31.85 5.63
N SER A 267 -8.77 -32.30 4.43
CA SER A 267 -9.75 -33.37 4.33
C SER A 267 -9.13 -34.70 4.75
N GLU A 268 -9.90 -35.56 5.39
CA GLU A 268 -9.53 -36.92 5.73
C GLU A 268 -9.33 -37.80 4.48
#